data_c14a4f2e05e4ae0ea37ac81bba7d62e7
#
_entry.id   c14a4f2e05e4ae0ea37ac81bba7d62e7
#
_cell.length_a   1.000
_cell.length_b   1.000
_cell.length_c   1.000
_cell.angle_alpha   90.00
_cell.angle_beta   90.00
_cell.angle_gamma   90.00
#
_symmetry.space_group_name_H-M   'P 1'
#
loop_
_entity.id
_entity.type
_entity.pdbx_description
1 polymer ?
#
loop_
_entity_poly.entity_id
_entity_poly.type
_entity_poly.pdbx_seq_one_letter_code
_entity_poly.pdbx_strand_id
1 'polypeptide(L)'
;EDWLKFSPKEKLELFIPEISQWLVSWAERSRTLTHNDFRLDNLLFDDKTDGLPEVIVLDFQLVGRGDGSGDLSPFLGCNLDIDLRRNSEIDLLRRYQDAMHDRQTGFGTFDELVEQIDTAHLFWLVNWGNTAVTADQPNERASKLFTAIIERSIAAVVDRDSVQYIGSMRK
;
A
#
# COMPACT_ATOMS: atom_id res chain seq x y z
N GLU A 1 4.48 13.93 22.52
CA GLU A 1 3.69 14.99 21.89
C GLU A 1 2.33 14.44 21.47
N ASP A 2 1.32 15.25 21.59
CA ASP A 2 -0.08 14.86 21.44
C ASP A 2 -0.46 14.96 19.94
N TRP A 3 -0.28 13.88 19.20
CA TRP A 3 -0.57 13.77 17.75
C TRP A 3 -2.01 14.14 17.37
N LEU A 4 -2.94 14.02 18.32
CA LEU A 4 -4.35 14.35 18.09
C LEU A 4 -4.59 15.85 17.82
N LYS A 5 -3.62 16.72 18.17
CA LYS A 5 -3.72 18.17 17.97
C LYS A 5 -3.39 18.63 16.55
N PHE A 6 -2.74 17.78 15.74
CA PHE A 6 -2.31 18.16 14.39
C PHE A 6 -3.37 17.82 13.36
N SER A 7 -3.59 18.71 12.41
CA SER A 7 -4.38 18.43 11.21
C SER A 7 -3.69 17.37 10.33
N PRO A 8 -4.41 16.69 9.41
CA PRO A 8 -3.79 15.73 8.49
C PRO A 8 -2.64 16.33 7.67
N LYS A 9 -2.75 17.61 7.27
CA LYS A 9 -1.70 18.32 6.54
C LYS A 9 -0.43 18.47 7.38
N GLU A 10 -0.57 18.94 8.63
CA GLU A 10 0.58 19.09 9.54
C GLU A 10 1.24 17.75 9.82
N LYS A 11 0.45 16.68 9.97
CA LYS A 11 0.97 15.32 10.15
C LYS A 11 1.80 14.88 8.93
N LEU A 12 1.34 15.12 7.71
CA LEU A 12 2.10 14.81 6.49
C LEU A 12 3.39 15.66 6.39
N GLU A 13 3.33 16.94 6.70
CA GLU A 13 4.52 17.81 6.72
C GLU A 13 5.58 17.33 7.71
N LEU A 14 5.16 16.71 8.81
CA LEU A 14 6.06 16.08 9.77
C LEU A 14 6.60 14.72 9.30
N PHE A 15 5.85 13.99 8.46
CA PHE A 15 6.26 12.70 7.94
C PHE A 15 7.32 12.80 6.84
N ILE A 16 7.22 13.79 5.95
CA ILE A 16 8.13 13.92 4.80
C ILE A 16 9.62 13.90 5.20
N PRO A 17 10.08 14.61 6.25
CA PRO A 17 11.47 14.52 6.70
C PRO A 17 11.88 13.16 7.24
N GLU A 18 10.94 12.41 7.79
CA GLU A 18 11.18 11.10 8.44
C GLU A 18 11.16 9.94 7.44
N ILE A 19 10.73 10.19 6.21
CA ILE A 19 10.51 9.14 5.18
C ILE A 19 11.78 8.33 4.91
N SER A 20 12.95 8.97 4.97
CA SER A 20 14.24 8.30 4.74
C SER A 20 14.55 7.28 5.84
N GLN A 21 14.30 7.63 7.11
CA GLN A 21 14.50 6.71 8.23
C GLN A 21 13.49 5.57 8.18
N TRP A 22 12.25 5.87 7.83
CA TRP A 22 11.22 4.87 7.65
C TRP A 22 11.58 3.87 6.53
N LEU A 23 12.09 4.34 5.38
CA LEU A 23 12.55 3.47 4.29
C LEU A 23 13.68 2.54 4.73
N VAL A 24 14.61 3.02 5.56
CA VAL A 24 15.68 2.18 6.13
C VAL A 24 15.08 1.10 7.03
N SER A 25 14.22 1.46 7.96
CA SER A 25 13.57 0.49 8.86
C SER A 25 12.69 -0.50 8.08
N TRP A 26 12.02 -0.05 7.02
CA TRP A 26 11.24 -0.92 6.14
C TRP A 26 12.13 -1.92 5.39
N ALA A 27 13.30 -1.49 4.92
CA ALA A 27 14.27 -2.36 4.26
C ALA A 27 14.86 -3.45 5.17
N GLU A 28 14.80 -3.27 6.49
CA GLU A 28 15.27 -4.25 7.49
C GLU A 28 14.22 -5.30 7.87
N ARG A 29 12.95 -5.12 7.48
CA ARG A 29 11.85 -6.07 7.76
C ARG A 29 12.01 -7.40 7.03
N SER A 30 11.18 -8.37 7.38
CA SER A 30 11.09 -9.66 6.69
C SER A 30 10.89 -9.47 5.19
N ARG A 31 11.66 -10.21 4.39
CA ARG A 31 11.70 -10.01 2.95
C ARG A 31 11.13 -11.19 2.21
N THR A 32 10.19 -10.90 1.33
CA THR A 32 9.64 -11.84 0.35
C THR A 32 9.95 -11.38 -1.07
N LEU A 33 9.53 -12.15 -2.07
CA LEU A 33 9.50 -11.67 -3.44
C LEU A 33 8.41 -10.61 -3.56
N THR A 34 8.76 -9.43 -4.07
CA THR A 34 7.84 -8.32 -4.32
C THR A 34 7.81 -7.99 -5.80
N HIS A 35 6.63 -7.66 -6.31
CA HIS A 35 6.41 -7.23 -7.68
C HIS A 35 6.84 -5.77 -7.89
N ASN A 36 6.62 -4.93 -6.87
CA ASN A 36 6.89 -3.50 -6.81
C ASN A 36 6.09 -2.61 -7.79
N ASP A 37 5.19 -3.21 -8.58
CA ASP A 37 4.18 -2.55 -9.39
C ASP A 37 2.88 -3.39 -9.42
N PHE A 38 2.47 -3.90 -8.25
CA PHE A 38 1.33 -4.81 -8.12
C PHE A 38 0.01 -4.02 -8.17
N ARG A 39 -0.53 -3.87 -9.37
CA ARG A 39 -1.75 -3.11 -9.66
C ARG A 39 -2.63 -3.83 -10.67
N LEU A 40 -3.90 -3.44 -10.73
CA LEU A 40 -4.91 -4.10 -11.58
C LEU A 40 -4.53 -4.13 -13.08
N ASP A 41 -3.84 -3.11 -13.58
CA ASP A 41 -3.37 -3.08 -14.97
C ASP A 41 -2.36 -4.19 -15.30
N ASN A 42 -1.69 -4.75 -14.29
CA ASN A 42 -0.72 -5.83 -14.40
C ASN A 42 -1.31 -7.21 -14.06
N LEU A 43 -2.65 -7.31 -13.97
CA LEU A 43 -3.36 -8.55 -13.72
C LEU A 43 -4.31 -8.91 -14.86
N LEU A 44 -4.23 -10.15 -15.32
CA LEU A 44 -5.21 -10.73 -16.22
C LEU A 44 -6.02 -11.77 -15.46
N PHE A 45 -7.31 -11.82 -15.75
CA PHE A 45 -8.25 -12.77 -15.18
C PHE A 45 -8.76 -13.69 -16.28
N ASP A 46 -8.63 -15.01 -16.11
CA ASP A 46 -9.19 -16.00 -17.01
C ASP A 46 -10.50 -16.57 -16.43
N ASP A 47 -11.63 -16.16 -17.01
CA ASP A 47 -12.97 -16.57 -16.58
C ASP A 47 -13.41 -17.95 -17.14
N LYS A 48 -12.53 -18.67 -17.86
CA LYS A 48 -12.87 -19.91 -18.55
C LYS A 48 -12.90 -21.16 -17.65
N THR A 49 -12.53 -21.05 -16.41
CA THR A 49 -12.50 -22.19 -15.48
C THR A 49 -13.75 -22.27 -14.62
N ASP A 50 -14.31 -23.47 -14.46
CA ASP A 50 -15.36 -23.77 -13.47
C ASP A 50 -14.75 -23.58 -12.06
N GLY A 51 -14.80 -22.36 -11.52
CA GLY A 51 -14.24 -22.05 -10.21
C GLY A 51 -13.85 -20.58 -10.04
N LEU A 52 -12.87 -20.33 -9.18
CA LEU A 52 -12.29 -18.99 -9.08
C LEU A 52 -11.48 -18.67 -10.34
N PRO A 53 -11.56 -17.44 -10.88
CA PRO A 53 -10.79 -17.06 -12.05
C PRO A 53 -9.29 -17.25 -11.77
N GLU A 54 -8.58 -17.76 -12.75
CA GLU A 54 -7.11 -17.80 -12.70
C GLU A 54 -6.57 -16.38 -12.86
N VAL A 55 -5.66 -15.99 -12.00
CA VAL A 55 -5.02 -14.66 -12.05
C VAL A 55 -3.61 -14.82 -12.61
N ILE A 56 -3.36 -14.14 -13.72
CA ILE A 56 -2.04 -14.08 -14.35
C ILE A 56 -1.43 -12.72 -14.04
N VAL A 57 -0.27 -12.73 -13.38
CA VAL A 57 0.47 -11.51 -13.05
C VAL A 57 1.45 -11.20 -14.16
N LEU A 58 1.47 -9.96 -14.62
CA LEU A 58 2.30 -9.47 -15.73
C LEU A 58 3.31 -8.42 -15.21
N ASP A 59 4.29 -8.11 -16.07
CA ASP A 59 5.21 -6.98 -15.92
C ASP A 59 6.10 -7.04 -14.67
N PHE A 60 6.92 -8.07 -14.59
CA PHE A 60 7.90 -8.31 -13.52
C PHE A 60 9.18 -7.46 -13.64
N GLN A 61 9.18 -6.36 -14.40
CA GLN A 61 10.37 -5.53 -14.62
C GLN A 61 10.95 -4.90 -13.34
N LEU A 62 10.12 -4.69 -12.32
CA LEU A 62 10.51 -4.11 -11.02
C LEU A 62 10.64 -5.17 -9.92
N VAL A 63 10.53 -6.46 -10.26
CA VAL A 63 10.57 -7.53 -9.27
C VAL A 63 11.82 -7.43 -8.40
N GLY A 64 11.61 -7.59 -7.10
CA GLY A 64 12.67 -7.44 -6.13
C GLY A 64 12.47 -8.29 -4.88
N ARG A 65 13.26 -7.99 -3.87
CA ARG A 65 13.15 -8.58 -2.55
C ARG A 65 12.83 -7.49 -1.53
N GLY A 66 11.64 -7.51 -0.99
CA GLY A 66 11.13 -6.48 -0.10
C GLY A 66 10.09 -6.99 0.89
N ASP A 67 9.52 -6.08 1.64
CA ASP A 67 8.38 -6.33 2.50
C ASP A 67 7.11 -6.46 1.66
N GLY A 68 6.31 -7.52 1.89
CA GLY A 68 5.08 -7.77 1.14
C GLY A 68 4.02 -6.66 1.27
N SER A 69 4.09 -5.84 2.31
CA SER A 69 3.23 -4.66 2.44
C SER A 69 3.44 -3.64 1.31
N GLY A 70 4.61 -3.66 0.67
CA GLY A 70 4.92 -2.84 -0.50
C GLY A 70 4.05 -3.12 -1.71
N ASP A 71 3.60 -4.36 -1.89
CA ASP A 71 2.67 -4.76 -2.95
C ASP A 71 1.21 -4.70 -2.49
N LEU A 72 0.93 -5.14 -1.27
CA LEU A 72 -0.44 -5.18 -0.73
C LEU A 72 -1.03 -3.78 -0.55
N SER A 73 -0.27 -2.86 0.02
CA SER A 73 -0.77 -1.52 0.31
C SER A 73 -1.19 -0.74 -0.95
N PRO A 74 -0.39 -0.65 -2.04
CA PRO A 74 -0.84 0.03 -3.25
C PRO A 74 -1.98 -0.73 -3.94
N PHE A 75 -2.02 -2.07 -3.87
CA PHE A 75 -3.14 -2.83 -4.39
C PHE A 75 -4.44 -2.47 -3.65
N LEU A 76 -4.44 -2.51 -2.34
CA LEU A 76 -5.61 -2.19 -1.52
C LEU A 76 -5.96 -0.69 -1.57
N GLY A 77 -5.00 0.16 -1.28
CA GLY A 77 -5.22 1.59 -1.06
C GLY A 77 -5.28 2.45 -2.33
N CYS A 78 -4.73 1.98 -3.46
CA CYS A 78 -4.69 2.76 -4.69
C CYS A 78 -5.56 2.19 -5.81
N ASN A 79 -5.72 0.86 -5.86
CA ASN A 79 -6.40 0.20 -6.98
C ASN A 79 -7.87 -0.15 -6.69
N LEU A 80 -8.20 -0.53 -5.47
CA LEU A 80 -9.59 -0.86 -5.14
C LEU A 80 -10.44 0.40 -5.03
N ASP A 81 -11.71 0.27 -5.42
CA ASP A 81 -12.71 1.28 -5.08
C ASP A 81 -12.79 1.46 -3.57
N ILE A 82 -13.07 2.69 -3.11
CA ILE A 82 -13.02 3.06 -1.69
C ILE A 82 -13.98 2.18 -0.86
N ASP A 83 -15.22 1.99 -1.32
CA ASP A 83 -16.20 1.21 -0.59
C ASP A 83 -15.89 -0.30 -0.65
N LEU A 84 -15.37 -0.78 -1.79
CA LEU A 84 -14.90 -2.16 -1.90
C LEU A 84 -13.74 -2.40 -0.93
N ARG A 85 -12.76 -1.51 -0.87
CA ARG A 85 -11.66 -1.60 0.09
C ARG A 85 -12.16 -1.64 1.52
N ARG A 86 -13.01 -0.69 1.92
CA ARG A 86 -13.57 -0.61 3.29
C ARG A 86 -14.25 -1.90 3.73
N ASN A 87 -14.94 -2.56 2.80
CA ASN A 87 -15.71 -3.78 3.07
C ASN A 87 -14.86 -5.06 3.04
N SER A 88 -13.68 -5.07 2.40
CA SER A 88 -12.93 -6.30 2.15
C SER A 88 -11.49 -6.30 2.67
N GLU A 89 -10.90 -5.16 2.98
CA GLU A 89 -9.48 -5.03 3.31
C GLU A 89 -9.02 -5.95 4.44
N ILE A 90 -9.73 -5.96 5.55
CA ILE A 90 -9.37 -6.79 6.72
C ILE A 90 -9.45 -8.27 6.39
N ASP A 91 -10.46 -8.70 5.64
CA ASP A 91 -10.60 -10.11 5.24
C ASP A 91 -9.52 -10.53 4.24
N LEU A 92 -9.14 -9.64 3.32
CA LEU A 92 -8.04 -9.86 2.39
C LEU A 92 -6.70 -9.98 3.12
N LEU A 93 -6.44 -9.11 4.11
CA LEU A 93 -5.23 -9.18 4.93
C LEU A 93 -5.18 -10.47 5.77
N ARG A 94 -6.30 -10.92 6.33
CA ARG A 94 -6.37 -12.21 7.05
C ARG A 94 -6.04 -13.38 6.12
N ARG A 95 -6.64 -13.43 4.94
CA ARG A 95 -6.35 -14.45 3.93
C ARG A 95 -4.89 -14.47 3.50
N TYR A 96 -4.29 -13.28 3.34
CA TYR A 96 -2.87 -13.16 3.04
C TYR A 96 -2.02 -13.73 4.18
N GLN A 97 -2.30 -13.37 5.42
CA GLN A 97 -1.58 -13.88 6.58
C GLN A 97 -1.70 -15.40 6.71
N ASP A 98 -2.91 -15.95 6.57
CA ASP A 98 -3.14 -17.39 6.62
C ASP A 98 -2.33 -18.11 5.53
N ALA A 99 -2.33 -17.60 4.31
CA ALA A 99 -1.56 -18.14 3.19
C ALA A 99 -0.04 -18.08 3.42
N MET A 100 0.45 -17.08 4.14
CA MET A 100 1.86 -16.96 4.52
C MET A 100 2.21 -17.95 5.65
N HIS A 101 1.34 -18.13 6.65
CA HIS A 101 1.50 -19.13 7.72
C HIS A 101 1.52 -20.55 7.18
N ASP A 102 0.61 -20.89 6.28
CA ASP A 102 0.55 -22.22 5.65
C ASP A 102 1.84 -22.56 4.90
N ARG A 103 2.53 -21.57 4.39
CA ARG A 103 3.83 -21.71 3.72
C ARG A 103 5.03 -21.65 4.66
N GLN A 104 4.80 -21.57 5.97
CA GLN A 104 5.86 -21.44 7.00
C GLN A 104 6.80 -20.26 6.77
N THR A 105 6.31 -19.20 6.18
CA THR A 105 7.09 -18.01 5.84
C THR A 105 7.02 -16.94 6.94
N GLY A 106 7.00 -17.34 8.20
CA GLY A 106 7.17 -16.52 9.40
C GLY A 106 6.74 -15.06 9.27
N PHE A 107 5.45 -14.78 9.12
CA PHE A 107 4.90 -13.45 9.30
C PHE A 107 4.58 -13.25 10.77
N GLY A 108 4.80 -12.06 11.31
CA GLY A 108 4.45 -11.69 12.67
C GLY A 108 2.93 -11.81 12.96
N THR A 109 2.47 -11.12 13.96
CA THR A 109 1.07 -11.06 14.33
C THR A 109 0.22 -10.36 13.26
N PHE A 110 -1.10 -10.55 13.32
CA PHE A 110 -2.01 -9.81 12.42
C PHE A 110 -1.94 -8.29 12.65
N ASP A 111 -1.77 -7.87 13.91
CA ASP A 111 -1.66 -6.45 14.25
C ASP A 111 -0.38 -5.82 13.66
N GLU A 112 0.73 -6.56 13.66
CA GLU A 112 1.96 -6.12 12.98
C GLU A 112 1.79 -6.00 11.46
N LEU A 113 1.07 -6.94 10.82
CA LEU A 113 0.74 -6.83 9.40
C LEU A 113 -0.11 -5.58 9.12
N VAL A 114 -1.13 -5.34 9.93
CA VAL A 114 -2.00 -4.16 9.80
C VAL A 114 -1.19 -2.87 9.94
N GLU A 115 -0.33 -2.77 10.96
CA GLU A 115 0.56 -1.60 11.14
C GLU A 115 1.48 -1.40 9.93
N GLN A 116 2.02 -2.48 9.36
CA GLN A 116 2.86 -2.42 8.16
C GLN A 116 2.09 -1.86 6.97
N ILE A 117 0.86 -2.33 6.75
CA ILE A 117 -0.01 -1.85 5.67
C ILE A 117 -0.37 -0.37 5.87
N ASP A 118 -0.77 0.00 7.09
CA ASP A 118 -1.15 1.38 7.41
C ASP A 118 0.01 2.35 7.18
N THR A 119 1.22 1.95 7.55
CA THR A 119 2.44 2.73 7.31
C THR A 119 2.78 2.80 5.83
N ALA A 120 2.60 1.71 5.10
CA ALA A 120 2.84 1.67 3.66
C ALA A 120 1.84 2.54 2.88
N HIS A 121 0.59 2.69 3.35
CA HIS A 121 -0.37 3.64 2.76
C HIS A 121 0.13 5.08 2.77
N LEU A 122 0.77 5.52 3.85
CA LEU A 122 1.40 6.85 3.92
C LEU A 122 2.50 7.01 2.88
N PHE A 123 3.38 6.02 2.78
CA PHE A 123 4.46 6.04 1.79
C PHE A 123 3.92 6.16 0.37
N TRP A 124 2.93 5.34 0.02
CA TRP A 124 2.35 5.35 -1.32
C TRP A 124 1.59 6.63 -1.62
N LEU A 125 0.89 7.23 -0.64
CA LEU A 125 0.27 8.54 -0.81
C LEU A 125 1.31 9.61 -1.18
N VAL A 126 2.44 9.66 -0.47
CA VAL A 126 3.52 10.62 -0.76
C VAL A 126 4.16 10.31 -2.11
N ASN A 127 4.42 9.03 -2.41
CA ASN A 127 5.02 8.62 -3.68
C ASN A 127 4.15 8.98 -4.88
N TRP A 128 2.85 8.71 -4.83
CA TRP A 128 1.92 9.07 -5.89
C TRP A 128 1.71 10.58 -6.00
N GLY A 129 1.68 11.29 -4.87
CA GLY A 129 1.64 12.76 -4.86
C GLY A 129 2.86 13.36 -5.56
N ASN A 130 4.06 12.87 -5.26
CA ASN A 130 5.28 13.29 -5.94
C ASN A 130 5.26 12.96 -7.44
N THR A 131 4.83 11.75 -7.80
CA THR A 131 4.72 11.33 -9.21
C THR A 131 3.75 12.21 -9.98
N ALA A 132 2.59 12.55 -9.39
CA ALA A 132 1.60 13.40 -10.03
C ALA A 132 2.11 14.83 -10.31
N VAL A 133 3.01 15.35 -9.48
CA VAL A 133 3.61 16.70 -9.63
C VAL A 133 4.79 16.69 -10.61
N THR A 134 5.56 15.60 -10.66
CA THR A 134 6.81 15.53 -11.44
C THR A 134 6.64 14.91 -12.82
N ALA A 135 5.53 14.18 -13.06
CA ALA A 135 5.26 13.60 -14.38
C ALA A 135 5.03 14.69 -15.42
N ASP A 136 5.59 14.48 -16.61
CA ASP A 136 5.30 15.31 -17.78
C ASP A 136 3.78 15.35 -18.05
N GLN A 137 3.28 16.50 -18.56
CA GLN A 137 1.86 16.79 -18.80
C GLN A 137 1.06 15.53 -19.18
N PRO A 138 0.32 14.93 -18.24
CA PRO A 138 -0.39 13.69 -18.53
C PRO A 138 -1.52 13.96 -19.52
N ASN A 139 -1.77 12.99 -20.42
CA ASN A 139 -3.00 13.02 -21.21
C ASN A 139 -4.24 12.87 -20.31
N GLU A 140 -5.44 13.12 -20.83
CA GLU A 140 -6.68 13.09 -20.04
C GLU A 140 -6.90 11.76 -19.28
N ARG A 141 -6.52 10.62 -19.90
CA ARG A 141 -6.61 9.30 -19.26
C ARG A 141 -5.67 9.20 -18.06
N ALA A 142 -4.43 9.64 -18.22
CA ALA A 142 -3.44 9.65 -17.13
C ALA A 142 -3.86 10.57 -15.98
N SER A 143 -4.40 11.75 -16.30
CA SER A 143 -4.93 12.68 -15.28
C SER A 143 -6.05 12.05 -14.46
N LYS A 144 -7.01 11.39 -15.11
CA LYS A 144 -8.11 10.67 -14.43
C LYS A 144 -7.59 9.54 -13.56
N LEU A 145 -6.60 8.79 -14.04
CA LEU A 145 -5.98 7.70 -13.28
C LEU A 145 -5.27 8.25 -12.02
N PHE A 146 -4.43 9.26 -12.17
CA PHE A 146 -3.74 9.88 -11.03
C PHE A 146 -4.71 10.45 -10.01
N THR A 147 -5.77 11.12 -10.46
CA THR A 147 -6.82 11.64 -9.56
C THR A 147 -7.43 10.49 -8.75
N ALA A 148 -7.85 9.41 -9.39
CA ALA A 148 -8.45 8.26 -8.71
C ALA A 148 -7.47 7.60 -7.72
N ILE A 149 -6.20 7.43 -8.09
CA ILE A 149 -5.16 6.88 -7.21
C ILE A 149 -4.98 7.77 -5.96
N ILE A 150 -4.88 9.08 -6.14
CA ILE A 150 -4.68 10.02 -5.01
C ILE A 150 -5.91 10.02 -4.09
N GLU A 151 -7.12 10.09 -4.64
CA GLU A 151 -8.37 10.07 -3.84
C GLU A 151 -8.49 8.78 -3.02
N ARG A 152 -8.20 7.62 -3.62
CA ARG A 152 -8.20 6.32 -2.95
C ARG A 152 -7.12 6.23 -1.87
N SER A 153 -5.91 6.69 -2.16
CA SER A 153 -4.80 6.72 -1.20
C SER A 153 -5.11 7.60 0.00
N ILE A 154 -5.71 8.79 -0.22
CA ILE A 154 -6.16 9.67 0.87
C ILE A 154 -7.20 8.96 1.72
N ALA A 155 -8.20 8.34 1.09
CA ALA A 155 -9.24 7.61 1.82
C ALA A 155 -8.65 6.46 2.65
N ALA A 156 -7.68 5.70 2.11
CA ALA A 156 -7.01 4.63 2.85
C ALA A 156 -6.28 5.16 4.09
N VAL A 157 -5.49 6.21 3.93
CA VAL A 157 -4.76 6.85 5.04
C VAL A 157 -5.69 7.40 6.12
N VAL A 158 -6.80 8.03 5.73
CA VAL A 158 -7.78 8.62 6.65
C VAL A 158 -8.57 7.53 7.39
N ASP A 159 -9.10 6.55 6.67
CA ASP A 159 -9.92 5.48 7.24
C ASP A 159 -9.13 4.62 8.24
N ARG A 160 -7.81 4.48 8.02
CA ARG A 160 -6.91 3.67 8.86
C ARG A 160 -6.19 4.49 9.93
N ASP A 161 -6.39 5.81 9.96
CA ASP A 161 -5.62 6.73 10.81
C ASP A 161 -4.10 6.48 10.72
N SER A 162 -3.61 6.17 9.51
CA SER A 162 -2.23 5.75 9.27
C SER A 162 -1.20 6.77 9.78
N VAL A 163 -1.60 8.02 9.89
CA VAL A 163 -0.75 9.11 10.41
C VAL A 163 -0.37 8.95 11.90
N GLN A 164 -1.08 8.10 12.67
CA GLN A 164 -0.74 7.82 14.06
C GLN A 164 0.65 7.17 14.20
N TYR A 165 1.08 6.41 13.20
CA TYR A 165 2.35 5.68 13.22
C TYR A 165 3.57 6.56 12.98
N ILE A 166 3.40 7.80 12.50
CA ILE A 166 4.52 8.73 12.27
C ILE A 166 5.31 9.01 13.58
N GLY A 167 4.60 9.11 14.70
CA GLY A 167 5.24 9.35 16.01
C GLY A 167 6.01 8.15 16.58
N SER A 168 5.64 6.92 16.22
CA SER A 168 6.30 5.70 16.69
C SER A 168 7.63 5.42 15.96
N MET A 169 7.83 6.00 14.78
CA MET A 169 9.04 5.84 13.97
C MET A 169 10.26 6.61 14.52
N ARG A 170 10.05 7.50 15.50
CA ARG A 170 11.11 8.32 16.13
C ARG A 170 11.84 7.63 17.28
N LYS A 171 11.56 6.37 17.53
CA LYS A 171 12.21 5.57 18.58
C LYS A 171 13.21 4.60 17.98
#